data_32bb70902bedd6a991dedbf0fb3ff75e
#
_entry.id   32bb70902bedd6a991dedbf0fb3ff75e
#
_cell.length_a   1.000
_cell.length_b   1.000
_cell.length_c   1.000
_cell.angle_alpha   90.00
_cell.angle_beta   90.00
_cell.angle_gamma   90.00
#
_symmetry.space_group_name_H-M   'P 1'
#
loop_
_entity.id
_entity.type
_entity.pdbx_description
1 polymer ?
#
loop_
_entity_poly.entity_id
_entity_poly.type
_entity_poly.pdbx_seq_one_letter_code
_entity_poly.pdbx_strand_id
1 'polypeptide(L)'
;MKSIDYVYRFDPSNPSAKPIPPDAEVARQTLEDGNRMFSQWMESCRMNSSSPDEPRYVVPCNGFEVGIVRTPAAMPKPSPFAVVVGCSDARVPTEMLFGQGFNDLFVIRVAGNVLGDECLGSIDFALTSLSESVKVLVMLGHSGCGAVTGAVDAYLRPLKFWSKSTSPMLRAILQRIFVAVREAANGLEAVWGQDARNRPGFREALIESAVCINAAQAAYTLHLEVERAGKWEIEVLYGVYNLYTHRVGMPAPRDNDIHLAYAPTNPRDFKTLALQIAEALKPMADNPPAESPPPLDGFESGHGADAQH
;
A
#
# COMPACT_ATOMS: atom_id res chain seq x y z
N MET A 1 -15.32 13.71 -22.70
CA MET A 1 -14.57 13.73 -21.42
C MET A 1 -13.75 15.01 -21.44
N LYS A 2 -13.78 15.82 -20.38
CA LYS A 2 -12.97 17.06 -20.28
C LYS A 2 -11.53 16.69 -19.92
N SER A 3 -10.57 17.60 -20.15
CA SER A 3 -9.21 17.44 -19.69
C SER A 3 -9.16 17.40 -18.16
N ILE A 4 -8.21 16.65 -17.62
CA ILE A 4 -7.96 16.50 -16.19
C ILE A 4 -6.51 16.87 -15.95
N ASP A 5 -6.28 17.89 -15.13
CA ASP A 5 -4.95 18.40 -14.85
C ASP A 5 -4.42 17.92 -13.49
N TYR A 6 -3.24 17.32 -13.50
CA TYR A 6 -2.41 17.10 -12.33
C TYR A 6 -1.21 18.03 -12.40
N VAL A 7 -1.09 18.97 -11.45
CA VAL A 7 -0.14 20.09 -11.55
C VAL A 7 0.76 20.14 -10.31
N TYR A 8 2.06 20.03 -10.52
CA TYR A 8 3.05 20.48 -9.54
C TYR A 8 3.24 21.99 -9.69
N ARG A 9 2.93 22.73 -8.62
CA ARG A 9 3.01 24.19 -8.62
C ARG A 9 4.16 24.68 -7.75
N PHE A 10 5.07 25.39 -8.39
CA PHE A 10 6.04 26.23 -7.70
C PHE A 10 5.59 27.68 -7.72
N ASP A 11 5.53 28.33 -6.55
CA ASP A 11 5.23 29.76 -6.43
C ASP A 11 6.52 30.51 -6.03
N PRO A 12 7.12 31.31 -6.94
CA PRO A 12 8.33 32.07 -6.63
C PRO A 12 8.15 33.12 -5.54
N SER A 13 6.92 33.60 -5.31
CA SER A 13 6.61 34.57 -4.27
C SER A 13 6.50 33.93 -2.86
N ASN A 14 6.26 32.61 -2.82
CA ASN A 14 6.21 31.82 -1.58
C ASN A 14 6.91 30.46 -1.77
N PRO A 15 8.25 30.47 -1.88
CA PRO A 15 9.02 29.26 -2.18
C PRO A 15 8.97 28.20 -1.06
N SER A 16 8.57 28.57 0.14
CA SER A 16 8.44 27.68 1.31
C SER A 16 6.98 27.39 1.65
N ALA A 17 6.08 27.41 0.67
CA ALA A 17 4.64 27.26 0.88
C ALA A 17 4.24 25.93 1.56
N LYS A 18 5.12 24.94 1.57
CA LYS A 18 4.88 23.64 2.19
C LYS A 18 5.82 23.45 3.37
N PRO A 19 5.33 23.57 4.62
CA PRO A 19 6.15 23.33 5.80
C PRO A 19 6.52 21.86 5.91
N ILE A 20 7.75 21.56 6.33
CA ILE A 20 8.18 20.22 6.72
C ILE A 20 7.46 19.84 8.02
N PRO A 21 6.81 18.68 8.11
CA PRO A 21 6.18 18.24 9.35
C PRO A 21 7.19 18.20 10.52
N PRO A 22 6.87 18.80 11.68
CA PRO A 22 7.79 18.86 12.82
C PRO A 22 7.93 17.51 13.54
N ASP A 23 6.90 16.68 13.49
CA ASP A 23 6.80 15.41 14.22
C ASP A 23 6.01 14.36 13.44
N ALA A 24 5.93 13.15 14.00
CA ALA A 24 5.28 12.00 13.38
C ALA A 24 3.77 12.18 13.24
N GLU A 25 3.10 12.83 14.19
CA GLU A 25 1.66 13.04 14.14
C GLU A 25 1.27 14.01 13.01
N VAL A 26 1.99 15.12 12.88
CA VAL A 26 1.76 16.06 11.77
C VAL A 26 2.15 15.43 10.43
N ALA A 27 3.19 14.59 10.39
CA ALA A 27 3.56 13.86 9.19
C ALA A 27 2.46 12.87 8.76
N ARG A 28 1.89 12.10 9.70
CA ARG A 28 0.75 11.21 9.48
C ARG A 28 -0.44 11.99 8.92
N GLN A 29 -0.83 13.06 9.59
CA GLN A 29 -1.94 13.91 9.17
C GLN A 29 -1.72 14.51 7.78
N THR A 30 -0.48 14.92 7.46
CA THR A 30 -0.12 15.45 6.13
C THR A 30 -0.36 14.42 5.03
N LEU A 31 0.01 13.16 5.27
CA LEU A 31 -0.23 12.07 4.31
C LEU A 31 -1.73 11.76 4.18
N GLU A 32 -2.46 11.70 5.29
CA GLU A 32 -3.90 11.46 5.30
C GLU A 32 -4.68 12.57 4.59
N ASP A 33 -4.34 13.83 4.83
CA ASP A 33 -4.96 14.98 4.17
C ASP A 33 -4.65 14.99 2.67
N GLY A 34 -3.40 14.68 2.29
CA GLY A 34 -3.02 14.54 0.89
C GLY A 34 -3.83 13.44 0.17
N ASN A 35 -4.01 12.28 0.81
CA ASN A 35 -4.84 11.22 0.25
C ASN A 35 -6.33 11.59 0.22
N ARG A 36 -6.83 12.32 1.20
CA ARG A 36 -8.21 12.84 1.21
C ARG A 36 -8.45 13.77 0.02
N MET A 37 -7.54 14.70 -0.22
CA MET A 37 -7.61 15.60 -1.37
C MET A 37 -7.55 14.81 -2.69
N PHE A 38 -6.64 13.85 -2.82
CA PHE A 38 -6.52 13.01 -4.00
C PHE A 38 -7.80 12.19 -4.27
N SER A 39 -8.33 11.52 -3.26
CA SER A 39 -9.54 10.69 -3.41
C SER A 39 -10.77 11.52 -3.76
N GLN A 40 -10.93 12.70 -3.17
CA GLN A 40 -12.01 13.66 -3.50
C GLN A 40 -11.89 14.16 -4.94
N TRP A 41 -10.67 14.48 -5.38
CA TRP A 41 -10.43 14.88 -6.76
C TRP A 41 -10.76 13.75 -7.74
N MET A 42 -10.35 12.52 -7.48
CA MET A 42 -10.69 11.34 -8.29
C MET A 42 -12.19 11.12 -8.37
N GLU A 43 -12.91 11.29 -7.26
CA GLU A 43 -14.37 11.22 -7.23
C GLU A 43 -15.00 12.35 -8.04
N SER A 44 -14.50 13.57 -7.95
CA SER A 44 -14.96 14.70 -8.75
C SER A 44 -14.77 14.46 -10.25
N CYS A 45 -13.67 13.79 -10.65
CA CYS A 45 -13.44 13.41 -12.04
C CYS A 45 -14.47 12.39 -12.57
N ARG A 46 -14.95 11.49 -11.69
CA ARG A 46 -16.02 10.53 -12.03
C ARG A 46 -17.39 11.21 -12.16
N MET A 47 -17.73 12.11 -11.23
CA MET A 47 -19.03 12.76 -11.18
C MET A 47 -19.20 13.89 -12.20
N ASN A 48 -18.10 14.53 -12.62
CA ASN A 48 -18.12 15.81 -13.35
C ASN A 48 -18.07 15.68 -14.87
N SER A 49 -19.00 14.95 -15.48
CA SER A 49 -19.26 15.11 -16.92
C SER A 49 -19.95 16.45 -17.29
N SER A 50 -20.46 17.22 -16.30
CA SER A 50 -21.34 18.38 -16.50
C SER A 50 -20.87 19.71 -15.87
N SER A 51 -19.79 19.75 -15.08
CA SER A 51 -19.29 21.01 -14.51
C SER A 51 -18.59 21.88 -15.58
N PRO A 52 -18.75 23.22 -15.56
CA PRO A 52 -18.00 24.12 -16.45
C PRO A 52 -16.49 24.13 -16.13
N ASP A 53 -16.10 23.89 -14.90
CA ASP A 53 -14.70 23.91 -14.47
C ASP A 53 -14.00 22.57 -14.72
N GLU A 54 -12.78 22.63 -15.23
CA GLU A 54 -11.92 21.46 -15.41
C GLU A 54 -11.40 21.01 -14.03
N PRO A 55 -11.50 19.71 -13.67
CA PRO A 55 -10.96 19.23 -12.42
C PRO A 55 -9.45 19.31 -12.42
N ARG A 56 -8.89 20.11 -11.50
CA ARG A 56 -7.45 20.32 -11.36
C ARG A 56 -6.97 19.91 -9.99
N TYR A 57 -5.98 19.02 -9.95
CA TYR A 57 -5.29 18.66 -8.71
C TYR A 57 -3.93 19.38 -8.67
N VAL A 58 -3.73 20.21 -7.66
CA VAL A 58 -2.53 21.05 -7.53
C VAL A 58 -1.74 20.65 -6.31
N VAL A 59 -0.51 20.19 -6.53
CA VAL A 59 0.45 19.87 -5.47
C VAL A 59 1.48 21.00 -5.38
N PRO A 60 1.60 21.70 -4.25
CA PRO A 60 2.62 22.70 -4.06
C PRO A 60 4.01 22.06 -4.00
N CYS A 61 5.01 22.68 -4.65
CA CYS A 61 6.40 22.25 -4.63
C CYS A 61 7.29 23.35 -4.06
N ASN A 62 8.31 22.96 -3.30
CA ASN A 62 9.39 23.85 -2.91
C ASN A 62 10.45 23.91 -4.03
N GLY A 63 10.58 25.07 -4.67
CA GLY A 63 11.50 25.25 -5.78
C GLY A 63 12.98 25.15 -5.43
N PHE A 64 13.35 25.36 -4.19
CA PHE A 64 14.73 25.15 -3.71
C PHE A 64 15.07 23.65 -3.70
N GLU A 65 14.17 22.80 -3.28
CA GLU A 65 14.37 21.35 -3.16
C GLU A 65 14.48 20.64 -4.52
N VAL A 66 13.89 21.21 -5.56
CA VAL A 66 14.00 20.69 -6.93
C VAL A 66 15.07 21.40 -7.76
N GLY A 67 15.79 22.35 -7.20
CA GLY A 67 16.86 23.09 -7.88
C GLY A 67 16.37 24.07 -8.94
N ILE A 68 15.09 24.47 -8.96
CA ILE A 68 14.56 25.51 -9.84
C ILE A 68 15.13 26.87 -9.41
N VAL A 69 15.20 27.13 -8.12
CA VAL A 69 15.87 28.29 -7.56
C VAL A 69 17.32 27.91 -7.26
N ARG A 70 18.23 28.38 -8.09
CA ARG A 70 19.66 28.10 -7.91
C ARG A 70 20.25 29.07 -6.91
N THR A 71 20.78 28.54 -5.82
CA THR A 71 21.79 29.23 -5.01
C THR A 71 23.17 28.82 -5.55
N PRO A 72 24.14 29.72 -5.67
CA PRO A 72 25.42 29.43 -6.35
C PRO A 72 26.28 28.30 -5.78
N ALA A 73 25.89 27.67 -4.69
CA ALA A 73 26.79 26.79 -3.95
C ALA A 73 26.23 25.41 -3.55
N ALA A 74 24.97 25.04 -3.81
CA ALA A 74 24.49 23.78 -3.25
C ALA A 74 23.52 23.02 -4.15
N MET A 75 23.83 21.75 -4.40
CA MET A 75 22.82 20.77 -4.80
C MET A 75 21.75 20.64 -3.71
N PRO A 76 20.45 20.51 -4.07
CA PRO A 76 19.41 20.21 -3.09
C PRO A 76 19.79 18.98 -2.29
N LYS A 77 19.62 19.03 -0.99
CA LYS A 77 19.85 17.87 -0.11
C LYS A 77 18.56 17.05 -0.01
N PRO A 78 18.66 15.71 0.06
CA PRO A 78 17.49 14.89 0.37
C PRO A 78 17.02 15.21 1.80
N SER A 79 15.73 15.55 1.94
CA SER A 79 15.10 15.86 3.23
C SER A 79 13.66 15.35 3.28
N PRO A 80 13.40 14.05 2.94
CA PRO A 80 12.05 13.52 2.99
C PRO A 80 11.55 13.46 4.43
N PHE A 81 10.27 13.80 4.65
CA PHE A 81 9.67 13.65 5.97
C PHE A 81 9.09 12.25 6.22
N ALA A 82 8.90 11.47 5.16
CA ALA A 82 8.37 10.12 5.25
C ALA A 82 9.12 9.15 4.33
N VAL A 83 9.28 7.92 4.81
CA VAL A 83 9.68 6.77 3.99
C VAL A 83 8.42 5.96 3.68
N VAL A 84 8.15 5.68 2.41
CA VAL A 84 7.00 4.84 2.02
C VAL A 84 7.51 3.59 1.31
N VAL A 85 7.18 2.43 1.88
CA VAL A 85 7.45 1.12 1.26
C VAL A 85 6.14 0.60 0.66
N GLY A 86 6.07 0.50 -0.66
CA GLY A 86 4.86 0.14 -1.37
C GLY A 86 5.06 -0.91 -2.46
N CYS A 87 3.97 -1.27 -3.11
CA CYS A 87 4.01 -2.18 -4.25
C CYS A 87 4.55 -1.49 -5.51
N SER A 88 5.23 -2.28 -6.37
CA SER A 88 5.64 -1.85 -7.71
C SER A 88 4.48 -1.70 -8.70
N ASP A 89 3.24 -1.98 -8.30
CA ASP A 89 2.05 -1.86 -9.15
C ASP A 89 1.90 -0.44 -9.71
N ALA A 90 1.81 -0.34 -11.04
CA ALA A 90 1.78 0.96 -11.73
C ALA A 90 0.54 1.81 -11.37
N ARG A 91 -0.51 1.19 -10.82
CA ARG A 91 -1.74 1.86 -10.37
C ARG A 91 -1.60 2.53 -9.00
N VAL A 92 -0.41 2.41 -8.35
CA VAL A 92 -0.14 2.96 -7.01
C VAL A 92 0.95 4.04 -7.10
N PRO A 93 0.64 5.23 -7.65
CA PRO A 93 1.59 6.33 -7.74
C PRO A 93 1.73 7.02 -6.37
N THR A 94 2.70 6.61 -5.57
CA THR A 94 2.82 6.94 -4.14
C THR A 94 2.77 8.44 -3.85
N GLU A 95 3.58 9.24 -4.54
CA GLU A 95 3.63 10.70 -4.33
C GLU A 95 2.28 11.34 -4.68
N MET A 96 1.68 10.91 -5.79
CA MET A 96 0.40 11.43 -6.26
C MET A 96 -0.72 11.15 -5.27
N LEU A 97 -0.82 9.90 -4.79
CA LEU A 97 -1.90 9.50 -3.91
C LEU A 97 -1.84 10.14 -2.52
N PHE A 98 -0.65 10.56 -2.07
CA PHE A 98 -0.48 11.30 -0.83
C PHE A 98 -0.36 12.82 -1.03
N GLY A 99 -0.51 13.31 -2.26
CA GLY A 99 -0.43 14.74 -2.57
C GLY A 99 0.92 15.35 -2.23
N GLN A 100 1.99 14.58 -2.40
CA GLN A 100 3.34 14.98 -2.04
C GLN A 100 4.13 15.42 -3.29
N GLY A 101 5.03 16.38 -3.10
CA GLY A 101 5.91 16.90 -4.13
C GLY A 101 7.28 16.24 -4.15
N PHE A 102 8.19 16.89 -4.84
CA PHE A 102 9.58 16.47 -4.88
C PHE A 102 10.21 16.59 -3.50
N ASN A 103 11.08 15.63 -3.16
CA ASN A 103 11.85 15.59 -1.91
C ASN A 103 11.03 15.39 -0.61
N ASP A 104 9.70 15.22 -0.71
CA ASP A 104 8.84 14.99 0.44
C ASP A 104 8.89 13.54 0.93
N LEU A 105 9.03 12.57 -0.01
CA LEU A 105 8.99 11.15 0.28
C LEU A 105 10.27 10.44 -0.19
N PHE A 106 10.74 9.50 0.61
CA PHE A 106 11.69 8.47 0.20
C PHE A 106 10.89 7.20 -0.12
N VAL A 107 10.83 6.82 -1.40
CA VAL A 107 9.92 5.76 -1.86
C VAL A 107 10.67 4.51 -2.25
N ILE A 108 10.30 3.37 -1.63
CA ILE A 108 10.78 2.04 -1.96
C ILE A 108 9.61 1.24 -2.53
N ARG A 109 9.76 0.65 -3.72
CA ARG A 109 8.70 -0.10 -4.38
C ARG A 109 9.17 -1.48 -4.80
N VAL A 110 8.44 -2.50 -4.33
CA VAL A 110 8.70 -3.90 -4.65
C VAL A 110 7.39 -4.67 -4.76
N ALA A 111 7.31 -5.67 -5.66
CA ALA A 111 6.09 -6.44 -5.86
C ALA A 111 5.57 -7.04 -4.53
N GLY A 112 4.28 -6.79 -4.23
CA GLY A 112 3.66 -7.23 -2.99
C GLY A 112 4.18 -6.54 -1.73
N ASN A 113 4.87 -5.40 -1.84
CA ASN A 113 5.47 -4.66 -0.72
C ASN A 113 6.23 -5.55 0.29
N VAL A 114 6.90 -6.62 -0.22
CA VAL A 114 7.69 -7.51 0.61
C VAL A 114 9.03 -6.89 0.99
N LEU A 115 9.51 -7.18 2.20
CA LEU A 115 10.82 -6.70 2.66
C LEU A 115 11.92 -7.71 2.28
N GLY A 116 12.73 -7.36 1.29
CA GLY A 116 13.95 -8.06 0.92
C GLY A 116 15.19 -7.31 1.43
N ASP A 117 16.37 -7.88 1.22
CA ASP A 117 17.62 -7.32 1.75
C ASP A 117 17.90 -5.92 1.20
N GLU A 118 17.61 -5.67 -0.09
CA GLU A 118 17.79 -4.36 -0.71
C GLU A 118 16.78 -3.33 -0.17
N CYS A 119 15.55 -3.76 0.15
CA CYS A 119 14.56 -2.90 0.79
C CYS A 119 15.02 -2.52 2.20
N LEU A 120 15.44 -3.50 3.00
CA LEU A 120 15.93 -3.27 4.36
C LEU A 120 17.20 -2.41 4.37
N GLY A 121 18.13 -2.62 3.42
CA GLY A 121 19.29 -1.75 3.26
C GLY A 121 18.95 -0.31 2.92
N SER A 122 17.91 -0.08 2.08
CA SER A 122 17.42 1.26 1.76
C SER A 122 16.75 1.92 2.96
N ILE A 123 16.05 1.15 3.80
CA ILE A 123 15.44 1.62 5.05
C ILE A 123 16.52 1.98 6.07
N ASP A 124 17.54 1.12 6.23
CA ASP A 124 18.68 1.39 7.11
C ASP A 124 19.42 2.68 6.71
N PHE A 125 19.61 2.89 5.40
CA PHE A 125 20.13 4.18 4.89
C PHE A 125 19.25 5.35 5.31
N ALA A 126 17.94 5.26 5.17
CA ALA A 126 17.01 6.32 5.56
C ALA A 126 17.06 6.59 7.07
N LEU A 127 17.08 5.55 7.89
CA LEU A 127 17.16 5.65 9.35
C LEU A 127 18.50 6.21 9.85
N THR A 128 19.59 6.01 9.11
CA THR A 128 20.92 6.48 9.51
C THR A 128 21.26 7.84 8.91
N SER A 129 20.96 8.05 7.63
CA SER A 129 21.43 9.23 6.87
C SER A 129 20.38 10.33 6.72
N LEU A 130 19.07 10.01 6.88
CA LEU A 130 17.97 10.94 6.69
C LEU A 130 17.10 11.11 7.96
N SER A 131 17.51 10.56 9.09
CA SER A 131 16.72 10.57 10.34
C SER A 131 16.38 11.96 10.88
N GLU A 132 17.13 12.99 10.55
CA GLU A 132 16.82 14.36 10.97
C GLU A 132 15.49 14.85 10.34
N SER A 133 15.21 14.46 9.10
CA SER A 133 14.01 14.89 8.37
C SER A 133 12.88 13.86 8.45
N VAL A 134 13.18 12.56 8.42
CA VAL A 134 12.19 11.48 8.45
C VAL A 134 11.48 11.44 9.80
N LYS A 135 10.13 11.46 9.76
CA LYS A 135 9.25 11.40 10.93
C LYS A 135 8.45 10.11 10.98
N VAL A 136 8.12 9.54 9.82
CA VAL A 136 7.32 8.31 9.72
C VAL A 136 7.86 7.36 8.67
N LEU A 137 7.73 6.05 8.94
CA LEU A 137 7.82 4.98 7.95
C LEU A 137 6.41 4.46 7.66
N VAL A 138 6.04 4.34 6.40
CA VAL A 138 4.71 3.85 6.01
C VAL A 138 4.83 2.58 5.17
N MET A 139 4.20 1.51 5.63
CA MET A 139 3.99 0.31 4.82
C MET A 139 2.66 0.42 4.08
N LEU A 140 2.71 0.50 2.76
CA LEU A 140 1.54 0.71 1.90
C LEU A 140 1.22 -0.55 1.09
N GLY A 141 0.16 -1.26 1.48
CA GLY A 141 -0.49 -2.29 0.67
C GLY A 141 -1.46 -1.66 -0.34
N HIS A 142 -2.07 -2.48 -1.20
CA HIS A 142 -3.17 -2.05 -2.07
C HIS A 142 -4.13 -3.18 -2.40
N SER A 143 -5.41 -2.88 -2.58
CA SER A 143 -6.43 -3.87 -2.97
C SER A 143 -6.09 -4.54 -4.31
N GLY A 144 -6.45 -5.80 -4.46
CA GLY A 144 -6.21 -6.56 -5.70
C GLY A 144 -4.73 -6.68 -6.08
N CYS A 145 -3.82 -6.76 -5.12
CA CYS A 145 -2.38 -6.89 -5.35
C CYS A 145 -2.05 -8.21 -6.06
N GLY A 146 -1.45 -8.15 -7.26
CA GLY A 146 -1.12 -9.32 -8.05
C GLY A 146 -0.20 -10.32 -7.33
N ALA A 147 0.81 -9.85 -6.59
CA ALA A 147 1.68 -10.73 -5.82
C ALA A 147 0.95 -11.44 -4.67
N VAL A 148 0.05 -10.73 -3.97
CA VAL A 148 -0.79 -11.33 -2.91
C VAL A 148 -1.78 -12.32 -3.54
N THR A 149 -2.41 -11.97 -4.67
CA THR A 149 -3.29 -12.88 -5.44
C THR A 149 -2.54 -14.17 -5.80
N GLY A 150 -1.32 -14.05 -6.32
CA GLY A 150 -0.49 -15.22 -6.64
C GLY A 150 -0.12 -16.06 -5.41
N ALA A 151 0.13 -15.43 -4.27
CA ALA A 151 0.39 -16.16 -3.02
C ALA A 151 -0.87 -16.88 -2.51
N VAL A 152 -2.04 -16.25 -2.60
CA VAL A 152 -3.33 -16.88 -2.27
C VAL A 152 -3.62 -18.06 -3.20
N ASP A 153 -3.45 -17.88 -4.51
CA ASP A 153 -3.68 -18.97 -5.49
C ASP A 153 -2.71 -20.14 -5.26
N ALA A 154 -1.45 -19.85 -4.92
CA ALA A 154 -0.48 -20.86 -4.55
C ALA A 154 -0.83 -21.57 -3.23
N TYR A 155 -1.39 -20.87 -2.26
CA TYR A 155 -1.86 -21.43 -0.99
C TYR A 155 -3.08 -22.36 -1.20
N LEU A 156 -4.04 -21.92 -2.02
CA LEU A 156 -5.25 -22.69 -2.31
C LEU A 156 -4.96 -23.88 -3.24
N ARG A 157 -3.93 -23.78 -4.09
CA ARG A 157 -3.55 -24.78 -5.10
C ARG A 157 -2.04 -25.06 -5.08
N PRO A 158 -1.49 -25.71 -4.06
CA PRO A 158 -0.03 -25.82 -3.86
C PRO A 158 0.73 -26.45 -5.04
N LEU A 159 0.11 -27.36 -5.78
CA LEU A 159 0.78 -28.00 -6.94
C LEU A 159 1.11 -26.99 -8.05
N LYS A 160 0.28 -25.95 -8.22
CA LYS A 160 0.54 -24.89 -9.21
C LYS A 160 1.74 -24.00 -8.86
N PHE A 161 2.03 -23.83 -7.58
CA PHE A 161 3.19 -23.08 -7.11
C PHE A 161 4.52 -23.61 -7.66
N TRP A 162 4.60 -24.94 -7.85
CA TRP A 162 5.79 -25.60 -8.36
C TRP A 162 5.78 -25.76 -9.89
N SER A 163 4.85 -25.15 -10.60
CA SER A 163 4.83 -25.19 -12.05
C SER A 163 6.07 -24.51 -12.65
N LYS A 164 6.48 -24.97 -13.85
CA LYS A 164 7.64 -24.42 -14.57
C LYS A 164 7.42 -22.97 -15.01
N SER A 165 6.16 -22.52 -15.10
CA SER A 165 5.79 -21.14 -15.48
C SER A 165 6.12 -20.11 -14.41
N THR A 166 6.24 -20.50 -13.12
CA THR A 166 6.60 -19.59 -12.03
C THR A 166 8.09 -19.58 -11.80
N SER A 167 8.75 -18.44 -12.06
CA SER A 167 10.21 -18.32 -11.86
C SER A 167 10.60 -18.49 -10.38
N PRO A 168 11.82 -18.96 -10.08
CA PRO A 168 12.32 -19.04 -8.69
C PRO A 168 12.28 -17.70 -7.95
N MET A 169 12.55 -16.60 -8.65
CA MET A 169 12.54 -15.26 -8.06
C MET A 169 11.13 -14.83 -7.70
N LEU A 170 10.13 -15.08 -8.56
CA LEU A 170 8.73 -14.82 -8.23
C LEU A 170 8.27 -15.69 -7.05
N ARG A 171 8.66 -16.97 -7.02
CA ARG A 171 8.36 -17.84 -5.87
C ARG A 171 8.90 -17.29 -4.55
N ALA A 172 10.10 -16.73 -4.56
CA ALA A 172 10.68 -16.13 -3.34
C ALA A 172 9.84 -14.96 -2.82
N ILE A 173 9.28 -14.14 -3.71
CA ILE A 173 8.34 -13.07 -3.35
C ILE A 173 7.07 -13.66 -2.74
N LEU A 174 6.43 -14.63 -3.42
CA LEU A 174 5.18 -15.25 -2.96
C LEU A 174 5.35 -15.95 -1.60
N GLN A 175 6.49 -16.60 -1.37
CA GLN A 175 6.80 -17.27 -0.09
C GLN A 175 6.83 -16.30 1.09
N ARG A 176 7.29 -15.07 0.90
CA ARG A 176 7.31 -14.05 1.95
C ARG A 176 5.89 -13.64 2.39
N ILE A 177 4.90 -13.81 1.50
CA ILE A 177 3.49 -13.45 1.74
C ILE A 177 2.70 -14.61 2.39
N PHE A 178 3.18 -15.85 2.32
CA PHE A 178 2.43 -17.03 2.80
C PHE A 178 2.02 -16.97 4.27
N VAL A 179 2.82 -16.35 5.13
CA VAL A 179 2.47 -16.21 6.55
C VAL A 179 1.23 -15.33 6.69
N ALA A 180 1.17 -14.23 5.93
CA ALA A 180 0.00 -13.34 5.90
C ALA A 180 -1.24 -14.05 5.33
N VAL A 181 -1.09 -14.81 4.25
CA VAL A 181 -2.20 -15.60 3.67
C VAL A 181 -2.75 -16.62 4.65
N ARG A 182 -1.88 -17.32 5.38
CA ARG A 182 -2.31 -18.32 6.38
C ARG A 182 -3.06 -17.67 7.54
N GLU A 183 -2.58 -16.54 8.05
CA GLU A 183 -3.25 -15.82 9.14
C GLU A 183 -4.59 -15.25 8.68
N ALA A 184 -4.67 -14.72 7.46
CA ALA A 184 -5.91 -14.27 6.84
C ALA A 184 -6.93 -15.43 6.68
N ALA A 185 -6.47 -16.61 6.22
CA ALA A 185 -7.32 -17.79 6.10
C ALA A 185 -7.86 -18.25 7.46
N ASN A 186 -7.01 -18.29 8.49
CA ASN A 186 -7.43 -18.63 9.85
C ASN A 186 -8.50 -17.66 10.38
N GLY A 187 -8.36 -16.36 10.12
CA GLY A 187 -9.35 -15.36 10.50
C GLY A 187 -10.69 -15.56 9.80
N LEU A 188 -10.67 -15.79 8.49
CA LEU A 188 -11.89 -16.05 7.70
C LEU A 188 -12.57 -17.36 8.15
N GLU A 189 -11.83 -18.44 8.34
CA GLU A 189 -12.38 -19.72 8.82
C GLU A 189 -13.00 -19.60 10.22
N ALA A 190 -12.37 -18.83 11.12
CA ALA A 190 -12.90 -18.60 12.45
C ALA A 190 -14.23 -17.83 12.45
N VAL A 191 -14.38 -16.85 11.54
CA VAL A 191 -15.58 -15.97 11.46
C VAL A 191 -16.66 -16.55 10.56
N TRP A 192 -16.26 -17.13 9.40
CA TRP A 192 -17.21 -17.63 8.39
C TRP A 192 -17.63 -19.10 8.65
N GLY A 193 -16.95 -19.79 9.56
CA GLY A 193 -17.24 -21.17 9.96
C GLY A 193 -16.46 -22.22 9.16
N GLN A 194 -16.70 -23.50 9.50
CA GLN A 194 -15.92 -24.64 8.99
C GLN A 194 -15.98 -24.80 7.46
N ASP A 195 -17.07 -24.37 6.81
CA ASP A 195 -17.25 -24.43 5.35
C ASP A 195 -16.80 -23.16 4.63
N ALA A 196 -16.09 -22.25 5.31
CA ALA A 196 -15.66 -20.97 4.77
C ALA A 196 -15.00 -21.09 3.39
N ARG A 197 -14.11 -22.06 3.23
CA ARG A 197 -13.36 -22.28 1.96
C ARG A 197 -14.24 -22.63 0.76
N ASN A 198 -15.43 -23.17 1.00
CA ASN A 198 -16.38 -23.57 -0.03
C ASN A 198 -17.40 -22.45 -0.35
N ARG A 199 -17.40 -21.37 0.44
CA ARG A 199 -18.33 -20.26 0.21
C ARG A 199 -17.91 -19.42 -1.01
N PRO A 200 -18.90 -18.95 -1.79
CA PRO A 200 -18.65 -17.93 -2.81
C PRO A 200 -17.93 -16.72 -2.18
N GLY A 201 -17.00 -16.10 -2.92
CA GLY A 201 -16.26 -14.93 -2.45
C GLY A 201 -15.13 -15.21 -1.46
N PHE A 202 -14.89 -16.48 -1.04
CA PHE A 202 -13.80 -16.79 -0.09
C PHE A 202 -12.42 -16.43 -0.65
N ARG A 203 -12.15 -16.73 -1.93
CA ARG A 203 -10.87 -16.39 -2.56
C ARG A 203 -10.62 -14.89 -2.56
N GLU A 204 -11.61 -14.12 -2.94
CA GLU A 204 -11.58 -12.66 -2.99
C GLU A 204 -11.38 -12.06 -1.60
N ALA A 205 -12.14 -12.51 -0.62
CA ALA A 205 -11.99 -12.10 0.78
C ALA A 205 -10.60 -12.49 1.35
N LEU A 206 -10.08 -13.66 0.95
CA LEU A 206 -8.75 -14.09 1.36
C LEU A 206 -7.66 -13.18 0.75
N ILE A 207 -7.81 -12.75 -0.49
CA ILE A 207 -6.88 -11.79 -1.12
C ILE A 207 -6.89 -10.47 -0.37
N GLU A 208 -8.07 -9.88 -0.14
CA GLU A 208 -8.18 -8.57 0.53
C GLU A 208 -7.72 -8.66 2.00
N SER A 209 -8.06 -9.72 2.71
CA SER A 209 -7.56 -9.96 4.07
C SER A 209 -6.04 -10.12 4.09
N ALA A 210 -5.49 -10.92 3.17
CA ALA A 210 -4.05 -11.15 3.09
C ALA A 210 -3.26 -9.87 2.73
N VAL A 211 -3.81 -8.97 1.91
CA VAL A 211 -3.22 -7.64 1.63
C VAL A 211 -3.04 -6.86 2.94
N CYS A 212 -4.07 -6.82 3.78
CA CYS A 212 -4.03 -6.07 5.03
C CYS A 212 -3.05 -6.68 6.04
N ILE A 213 -3.11 -8.00 6.21
CA ILE A 213 -2.21 -8.72 7.13
C ILE A 213 -0.76 -8.62 6.65
N ASN A 214 -0.50 -8.70 5.35
CA ASN A 214 0.84 -8.54 4.78
C ASN A 214 1.40 -7.14 5.06
N ALA A 215 0.61 -6.09 4.89
CA ALA A 215 1.01 -4.73 5.22
C ALA A 215 1.31 -4.57 6.72
N ALA A 216 0.46 -5.13 7.60
CA ALA A 216 0.66 -5.08 9.05
C ALA A 216 1.91 -5.86 9.51
N GLN A 217 2.16 -7.07 8.96
CA GLN A 217 3.34 -7.87 9.30
C GLN A 217 4.63 -7.22 8.83
N ALA A 218 4.61 -6.60 7.64
CA ALA A 218 5.74 -5.83 7.15
C ALA A 218 5.98 -4.57 8.00
N ALA A 219 4.93 -3.86 8.41
CA ALA A 219 5.04 -2.72 9.33
C ALA A 219 5.61 -3.12 10.69
N TYR A 220 5.22 -4.28 11.23
CA TYR A 220 5.83 -4.82 12.44
C TYR A 220 7.34 -5.06 12.27
N THR A 221 7.76 -5.61 11.12
CA THR A 221 9.18 -5.78 10.83
C THR A 221 9.91 -4.43 10.78
N LEU A 222 9.30 -3.40 10.17
CA LEU A 222 9.86 -2.05 10.17
C LEU A 222 9.94 -1.45 11.57
N HIS A 223 8.96 -1.71 12.41
CA HIS A 223 8.97 -1.28 13.82
C HIS A 223 10.19 -1.87 14.55
N LEU A 224 10.48 -3.15 14.37
CA LEU A 224 11.68 -3.78 14.94
C LEU A 224 12.98 -3.18 14.38
N GLU A 225 13.02 -2.77 13.12
CA GLU A 225 14.19 -2.09 12.54
C GLU A 225 14.40 -0.69 13.11
N VAL A 226 13.32 0.07 13.35
CA VAL A 226 13.37 1.36 14.02
C VAL A 226 13.89 1.21 15.45
N GLU A 227 13.38 0.22 16.21
CA GLU A 227 13.86 -0.11 17.54
C GLU A 227 15.35 -0.48 17.53
N ARG A 228 15.77 -1.36 16.62
CA ARG A 228 17.17 -1.77 16.45
C ARG A 228 18.09 -0.59 16.15
N ALA A 229 17.60 0.37 15.34
CA ALA A 229 18.34 1.58 15.00
C ALA A 229 18.35 2.64 16.15
N GLY A 230 17.57 2.44 17.22
CA GLY A 230 17.43 3.40 18.31
C GLY A 230 16.77 4.72 17.91
N LYS A 231 15.87 4.68 16.92
CA LYS A 231 15.18 5.85 16.32
C LYS A 231 13.73 5.96 16.80
N TRP A 232 13.55 5.98 18.10
CA TRP A 232 12.25 5.97 18.78
C TRP A 232 11.33 7.16 18.43
N GLU A 233 11.87 8.21 17.86
CA GLU A 233 11.14 9.39 17.39
C GLU A 233 10.45 9.17 16.03
N ILE A 234 10.78 8.07 15.33
CA ILE A 234 10.20 7.72 14.03
C ILE A 234 9.09 6.72 14.24
N GLU A 235 7.86 7.09 13.90
CA GLU A 235 6.71 6.21 13.99
C GLU A 235 6.56 5.33 12.75
N VAL A 236 6.10 4.10 12.96
CA VAL A 236 5.82 3.18 11.86
C VAL A 236 4.31 3.03 11.69
N LEU A 237 3.86 3.32 10.49
CA LEU A 237 2.45 3.32 10.09
C LEU A 237 2.21 2.29 8.98
N TYR A 238 0.95 1.89 8.80
CA TYR A 238 0.56 1.08 7.65
C TYR A 238 -0.86 1.39 7.21
N GLY A 239 -1.16 1.05 5.96
CA GLY A 239 -2.48 1.17 5.38
C GLY A 239 -2.58 0.44 4.04
N VAL A 240 -3.79 0.34 3.53
CA VAL A 240 -4.09 -0.27 2.23
C VAL A 240 -4.75 0.77 1.32
N TYR A 241 -4.15 1.01 0.18
CA TYR A 241 -4.73 1.85 -0.86
C TYR A 241 -5.79 1.06 -1.64
N ASN A 242 -7.02 1.51 -1.58
CA ASN A 242 -8.11 0.93 -2.32
C ASN A 242 -8.14 1.50 -3.75
N LEU A 243 -7.91 0.66 -4.76
CA LEU A 243 -7.85 1.06 -6.17
C LEU A 243 -9.19 1.56 -6.73
N TYR A 244 -10.31 1.27 -6.06
CA TYR A 244 -11.63 1.73 -6.49
C TYR A 244 -12.02 3.07 -5.88
N THR A 245 -11.81 3.23 -4.56
CA THR A 245 -12.17 4.46 -3.84
C THR A 245 -11.05 5.49 -3.81
N HIS A 246 -9.82 5.09 -4.17
CA HIS A 246 -8.60 5.89 -4.08
C HIS A 246 -8.23 6.35 -2.66
N ARG A 247 -8.81 5.72 -1.64
CA ARG A 247 -8.53 6.01 -0.23
C ARG A 247 -7.50 5.04 0.33
N VAL A 248 -6.69 5.54 1.24
CA VAL A 248 -5.77 4.73 2.06
C VAL A 248 -6.40 4.54 3.43
N GLY A 249 -6.56 3.28 3.84
CA GLY A 249 -7.16 2.95 5.13
C GLY A 249 -7.07 1.45 5.39
N MET A 250 -7.77 1.00 6.41
CA MET A 250 -7.98 -0.42 6.69
C MET A 250 -9.44 -0.78 6.35
N PRO A 251 -9.71 -2.00 5.86
CA PRO A 251 -11.08 -2.43 5.67
C PRO A 251 -11.75 -2.55 7.04
N ALA A 252 -12.49 -1.53 7.42
CA ALA A 252 -13.29 -1.49 8.62
C ALA A 252 -14.78 -1.54 8.27
N PRO A 253 -15.63 -2.19 9.10
CA PRO A 253 -17.04 -2.37 8.80
C PRO A 253 -17.85 -1.07 8.74
N ARG A 254 -17.31 0.06 9.21
CA ARG A 254 -18.07 1.29 9.43
C ARG A 254 -17.41 2.57 8.94
N ASP A 255 -16.12 2.56 8.60
CA ASP A 255 -15.41 3.79 8.27
C ASP A 255 -14.79 3.72 6.88
N ASN A 256 -15.38 4.49 5.97
CA ASN A 256 -14.78 4.89 4.70
C ASN A 256 -13.65 5.92 4.96
N ASP A 257 -13.11 5.94 6.17
CA ASP A 257 -12.16 6.96 6.59
C ASP A 257 -10.75 6.64 6.11
N ILE A 258 -10.09 7.69 5.68
CA ILE A 258 -8.66 7.66 5.37
C ILE A 258 -7.93 7.63 6.71
N HIS A 259 -7.20 6.55 6.94
CA HIS A 259 -6.49 6.35 8.20
C HIS A 259 -5.27 5.46 8.01
N LEU A 260 -4.12 5.95 8.43
CA LEU A 260 -2.89 5.18 8.58
C LEU A 260 -2.82 4.65 10.02
N ALA A 261 -2.90 3.34 10.17
CA ALA A 261 -2.80 2.69 11.47
C ALA A 261 -1.34 2.62 11.93
N TYR A 262 -1.11 2.67 13.25
CA TYR A 262 0.20 2.39 13.83
C TYR A 262 0.57 0.92 13.67
N ALA A 263 1.85 0.65 13.42
CA ALA A 263 2.35 -0.72 13.32
C ALA A 263 1.98 -1.54 14.56
N PRO A 264 1.61 -2.81 14.40
CA PRO A 264 1.52 -3.71 15.54
C PRO A 264 2.85 -3.79 16.29
N THR A 265 2.80 -3.83 17.62
CA THR A 265 3.98 -4.00 18.47
C THR A 265 4.10 -5.40 19.05
N ASN A 266 3.05 -6.23 18.85
CA ASN A 266 3.01 -7.60 19.34
C ASN A 266 2.47 -8.54 18.24
N PRO A 267 3.11 -9.70 18.00
CA PRO A 267 2.61 -10.70 17.03
C PRO A 267 1.18 -11.20 17.29
N ARG A 268 0.68 -11.11 18.53
CA ARG A 268 -0.71 -11.48 18.86
C ARG A 268 -1.75 -10.57 18.21
N ASP A 269 -1.36 -9.34 17.88
CA ASP A 269 -2.23 -8.35 17.25
C ASP A 269 -2.68 -8.79 15.86
N PHE A 270 -1.85 -9.59 15.15
CA PHE A 270 -2.21 -10.11 13.83
C PHE A 270 -3.46 -10.98 13.86
N LYS A 271 -3.61 -11.81 14.88
CA LYS A 271 -4.81 -12.63 15.04
C LYS A 271 -6.06 -11.79 15.26
N THR A 272 -5.95 -10.77 16.12
CA THR A 272 -7.06 -9.84 16.38
C THR A 272 -7.43 -9.08 15.10
N LEU A 273 -6.43 -8.59 14.38
CA LEU A 273 -6.61 -7.90 13.11
C LEU A 273 -7.27 -8.82 12.06
N ALA A 274 -6.81 -10.07 11.93
CA ALA A 274 -7.39 -11.04 11.01
C ALA A 274 -8.88 -11.30 11.29
N LEU A 275 -9.27 -11.40 12.55
CA LEU A 275 -10.68 -11.56 12.93
C LEU A 275 -11.51 -10.32 12.60
N GLN A 276 -10.99 -9.13 12.88
CA GLN A 276 -11.69 -7.87 12.56
C GLN A 276 -11.91 -7.70 11.06
N ILE A 277 -10.88 -7.99 10.26
CA ILE A 277 -10.97 -7.95 8.79
C ILE A 277 -11.96 -9.00 8.28
N ALA A 278 -11.92 -10.22 8.82
CA ALA A 278 -12.84 -11.29 8.42
C ALA A 278 -14.31 -10.94 8.70
N GLU A 279 -14.61 -10.26 9.81
CA GLU A 279 -15.95 -9.73 10.09
C GLU A 279 -16.35 -8.64 9.11
N ALA A 280 -15.43 -7.72 8.77
CA ALA A 280 -15.67 -6.66 7.80
C ALA A 280 -15.98 -7.21 6.39
N LEU A 281 -15.34 -8.31 6.01
CA LEU A 281 -15.49 -8.96 4.71
C LEU A 281 -16.62 -10.01 4.67
N LYS A 282 -17.31 -10.25 5.78
CA LYS A 282 -18.39 -11.25 5.86
C LYS A 282 -19.50 -11.07 4.81
N PRO A 283 -19.91 -9.85 4.44
CA PRO A 283 -20.89 -9.65 3.36
C PRO A 283 -20.46 -10.24 2.00
N MET A 284 -19.17 -10.42 1.75
CA MET A 284 -18.67 -11.06 0.51
C MET A 284 -18.99 -12.54 0.44
N ALA A 285 -19.22 -13.22 1.58
CA ALA A 285 -19.64 -14.61 1.61
C ALA A 285 -21.05 -14.81 1.02
N ASP A 286 -21.91 -13.81 1.17
CA ASP A 286 -23.30 -13.86 0.74
C ASP A 286 -23.52 -13.14 -0.61
N ASN A 287 -22.62 -12.20 -0.93
CA ASN A 287 -22.68 -11.40 -2.15
C ASN A 287 -21.27 -11.16 -2.72
N PRO A 288 -20.67 -12.15 -3.38
CA PRO A 288 -19.32 -12.04 -3.92
C PRO A 288 -19.24 -10.96 -5.00
N PRO A 289 -18.08 -10.30 -5.17
CA PRO A 289 -17.90 -9.30 -6.23
C PRO A 289 -18.08 -9.93 -7.61
N ALA A 290 -18.67 -9.18 -8.53
CA ALA A 290 -18.96 -9.64 -9.90
C ALA A 290 -17.68 -9.96 -10.70
N GLU A 291 -16.58 -9.29 -10.38
CA GLU A 291 -15.26 -9.51 -10.99
C GLU A 291 -14.24 -9.85 -9.91
N SER A 292 -13.66 -11.03 -10.01
CA SER A 292 -12.53 -11.45 -9.19
C SER A 292 -11.23 -10.94 -9.80
N PRO A 293 -10.22 -10.57 -9.00
CA PRO A 293 -8.87 -10.31 -9.50
C PRO A 293 -8.41 -11.51 -10.34
N PRO A 294 -7.92 -11.31 -11.58
CA PRO A 294 -7.46 -12.40 -12.41
C PRO A 294 -6.32 -13.15 -11.70
N PRO A 295 -6.22 -14.48 -11.90
CA PRO A 295 -5.04 -15.22 -11.46
C PRO A 295 -3.80 -14.67 -12.17
N LEU A 296 -2.62 -14.75 -11.52
CA LEU A 296 -1.36 -14.46 -12.22
C LEU A 296 -1.21 -15.43 -13.40
N ASP A 297 -0.74 -14.92 -14.54
CA ASP A 297 -0.37 -15.74 -15.69
C ASP A 297 0.55 -16.88 -15.24
N GLY A 298 0.24 -18.10 -15.65
CA GLY A 298 0.87 -19.33 -15.15
C GLY A 298 0.12 -20.02 -14.01
N PHE A 299 -0.89 -19.38 -13.42
CA PHE A 299 -1.87 -19.98 -12.50
C PHE A 299 -3.23 -20.27 -13.17
N GLU A 300 -3.34 -20.09 -14.50
CA GLU A 300 -4.58 -20.35 -15.21
C GLU A 300 -5.08 -21.80 -15.03
N SER A 301 -6.39 -21.92 -14.96
CA SER A 301 -7.09 -23.22 -14.89
C SER A 301 -6.86 -24.02 -16.15
N GLY A 302 -5.95 -24.97 -16.12
CA GLY A 302 -5.91 -26.05 -17.11
C GLY A 302 -7.21 -26.87 -17.02
N HIS A 303 -8.26 -26.37 -17.65
CA HIS A 303 -9.39 -27.20 -18.06
C HIS A 303 -9.16 -27.60 -19.52
N GLY A 304 -8.84 -28.86 -19.70
CA GLY A 304 -9.07 -29.58 -20.96
C GLY A 304 -7.96 -29.48 -21.98
N ALA A 305 -7.01 -30.39 -21.92
CA ALA A 305 -6.46 -31.11 -23.07
C ALA A 305 -5.71 -32.36 -22.57
N ASP A 306 -6.43 -33.26 -21.93
CA ASP A 306 -6.06 -34.67 -21.92
C ASP A 306 -7.06 -35.38 -22.84
N ALA A 307 -6.79 -35.31 -24.13
CA ALA A 307 -7.29 -36.28 -25.11
C ALA A 307 -6.30 -36.30 -26.27
N GLN A 308 -5.68 -37.47 -26.45
CA GLN A 308 -5.01 -37.96 -27.65
C GLN A 308 -3.57 -37.44 -27.93
N HIS A 309 -2.58 -38.14 -27.43
CA HIS A 309 -1.74 -39.09 -28.21
C HIS A 309 -0.81 -39.85 -27.27
#